data_1b7077d4c6f1c977d48922e3d7340146
#
_entry.id   1b7077d4c6f1c977d48922e3d7340146
#
_cell.length_a   1.000
_cell.length_b   1.000
_cell.length_c   1.000
_cell.angle_alpha   90.00
_cell.angle_beta   90.00
_cell.angle_gamma   90.00
#
_symmetry.space_group_name_H-M   'P 1'
#
loop_
_entity.id
_entity.type
_entity.pdbx_description
1 polymer ?
#
loop_
_entity_poly.entity_id
_entity_poly.type
_entity_poly.pdbx_seq_one_letter_code
_entity_poly.pdbx_strand_id
1 'polypeptide(L)'
;MAWQNKLYFGDNLDILRDEIGDETVDLVYLDPPFNSKANYNVLFRSPKGQESHAQIEAFEDTWHWSEQAEKEFNELIHQPNTDISEMMQSLRRFLGENDLMAYLTMMANR
;
A
#
# COMPACT_ATOMS: atom_id res chain seq x y z
N MET A 1 -26.32 -13.92 -11.26
CA MET A 1 -25.34 -12.83 -11.40
C MET A 1 -24.17 -13.30 -12.23
N ALA A 2 -23.79 -12.50 -13.20
CA ALA A 2 -22.61 -12.83 -14.01
C ALA A 2 -21.33 -12.47 -13.23
N TRP A 3 -20.44 -13.44 -13.08
CA TRP A 3 -19.13 -13.23 -12.53
C TRP A 3 -18.25 -12.50 -13.55
N GLN A 4 -17.52 -11.50 -13.10
CA GLN A 4 -16.55 -10.81 -13.92
C GLN A 4 -15.23 -10.71 -13.18
N ASN A 5 -14.17 -11.19 -13.81
CA ASN A 5 -12.82 -10.95 -13.32
C ASN A 5 -12.41 -9.52 -13.69
N LYS A 6 -11.87 -8.81 -12.73
CA LYS A 6 -11.39 -7.43 -12.93
C LYS A 6 -9.95 -7.31 -12.48
N LEU A 7 -9.16 -6.61 -13.25
CA LEU A 7 -7.79 -6.24 -12.89
C LEU A 7 -7.71 -4.71 -12.88
N TYR A 8 -7.25 -4.17 -11.77
CA TYR A 8 -7.06 -2.74 -11.63
C TYR A 8 -5.58 -2.41 -11.57
N PHE A 9 -5.19 -1.34 -12.23
CA PHE A 9 -3.84 -0.79 -12.18
C PHE A 9 -3.88 0.57 -11.48
N GLY A 10 -3.00 0.75 -10.49
CA GLY A 10 -2.90 1.98 -9.71
C GLY A 10 -2.55 1.69 -8.26
N ASP A 11 -2.56 2.73 -7.44
CA ASP A 11 -2.42 2.55 -5.99
C ASP A 11 -3.64 1.79 -5.47
N ASN A 12 -3.39 0.66 -4.82
CA ASN A 12 -4.48 -0.20 -4.35
C ASN A 12 -5.37 0.48 -3.29
N LEU A 13 -4.87 1.45 -2.54
CA LEU A 13 -5.69 2.19 -1.59
C LEU A 13 -6.79 2.98 -2.30
N ASP A 14 -6.44 3.67 -3.38
CA ASP A 14 -7.42 4.41 -4.18
C ASP A 14 -8.43 3.46 -4.85
N ILE A 15 -7.94 2.35 -5.39
CA ILE A 15 -8.81 1.31 -5.99
C ILE A 15 -9.78 0.74 -4.96
N LEU A 16 -9.30 0.40 -3.77
CA LEU A 16 -10.16 -0.14 -2.71
C LEU A 16 -11.23 0.85 -2.29
N ARG A 17 -10.88 2.14 -2.18
CA ARG A 17 -11.82 3.18 -1.78
C ARG A 17 -12.86 3.49 -2.86
N ASP A 18 -12.43 3.54 -4.11
CA ASP A 18 -13.26 4.03 -5.21
C ASP A 18 -14.08 2.92 -5.90
N GLU A 19 -13.54 1.70 -5.97
CA GLU A 19 -14.06 0.63 -6.81
C GLU A 19 -14.65 -0.56 -6.03
N ILE A 20 -14.26 -0.72 -4.76
CA ILE A 20 -14.69 -1.87 -3.96
C ILE A 20 -15.62 -1.39 -2.85
N GLY A 21 -16.85 -1.88 -2.90
CA GLY A 21 -17.85 -1.57 -1.87
C GLY A 21 -17.58 -2.28 -0.55
N ASP A 22 -18.10 -1.72 0.53
CA ASP A 22 -17.99 -2.32 1.85
C ASP A 22 -18.68 -3.68 1.91
N GLU A 23 -18.09 -4.62 2.61
CA GLU A 23 -18.64 -5.96 2.86
C GLU A 23 -18.98 -6.74 1.58
N THR A 24 -18.26 -6.52 0.49
CA THR A 24 -18.49 -7.19 -0.80
C THR A 24 -17.50 -8.29 -1.12
N VAL A 25 -16.45 -8.45 -0.32
CA VAL A 25 -15.36 -9.40 -0.56
C VAL A 25 -15.36 -10.49 0.51
N ASP A 26 -15.40 -11.75 0.08
CA ASP A 26 -15.41 -12.90 0.98
C ASP A 26 -14.00 -13.42 1.31
N LEU A 27 -13.04 -13.21 0.42
CA LEU A 27 -11.65 -13.67 0.60
C LEU A 27 -10.68 -12.60 0.11
N VAL A 28 -9.69 -12.30 0.93
CA VAL A 28 -8.59 -11.40 0.57
C VAL A 28 -7.28 -12.18 0.59
N TYR A 29 -6.57 -12.17 -0.52
CA TYR A 29 -5.21 -12.72 -0.62
C TYR A 29 -4.22 -11.57 -0.74
N LEU A 30 -3.29 -11.46 0.21
CA LEU A 30 -2.36 -10.36 0.30
C LEU A 30 -0.94 -10.82 -0.08
N ASP A 31 -0.30 -10.02 -0.92
CA ASP A 31 1.12 -10.18 -1.25
C ASP A 31 1.79 -8.80 -1.09
N PRO A 32 2.01 -8.37 0.17
CA PRO A 32 2.54 -7.03 0.43
C PRO A 32 4.04 -6.95 0.12
N PRO A 33 4.55 -5.77 -0.20
CA PRO A 33 5.98 -5.55 -0.33
C PRO A 33 6.69 -5.71 1.01
N PHE A 34 8.01 -5.97 0.98
CA PHE A 34 8.79 -6.28 2.18
C PHE A 34 9.62 -5.12 2.73
N ASN A 35 9.48 -3.92 2.17
CA ASN A 35 10.30 -2.75 2.52
C ASN A 35 11.80 -3.04 2.35
N SER A 36 12.14 -3.67 1.24
CA SER A 36 13.51 -4.13 0.92
C SER A 36 14.40 -3.03 0.33
N LYS A 37 13.91 -1.81 0.22
CA LYS A 37 14.57 -0.67 -0.47
C LYS A 37 14.78 -0.92 -1.97
N ALA A 38 13.87 -1.68 -2.57
CA ALA A 38 13.85 -1.94 -4.01
C ALA A 38 12.59 -1.35 -4.65
N ASN A 39 12.74 -0.92 -5.90
CA ASN A 39 11.60 -0.49 -6.70
C ASN A 39 11.11 -1.67 -7.54
N TYR A 40 9.81 -1.90 -7.53
CA TYR A 40 9.18 -2.94 -8.33
C TYR A 40 8.52 -2.31 -9.55
N ASN A 41 8.93 -2.76 -10.72
CA ASN A 41 8.49 -2.20 -11.99
C ASN A 41 7.84 -3.27 -12.86
N VAL A 42 6.94 -2.84 -13.72
CA VAL A 42 6.49 -3.66 -14.85
C VAL A 42 7.56 -3.57 -15.92
N LEU A 43 8.32 -4.65 -16.08
CA LEU A 43 9.46 -4.67 -17.00
C LEU A 43 9.04 -5.21 -18.37
N PHE A 44 9.25 -4.38 -19.40
CA PHE A 44 9.21 -4.80 -20.78
C PHE A 44 10.63 -4.77 -21.30
N ARG A 45 11.19 -5.96 -21.57
CA ARG A 45 12.56 -6.06 -22.09
C ARG A 45 12.55 -6.35 -23.58
N SER A 46 13.47 -5.72 -24.28
CA SER A 46 13.73 -6.08 -25.68
C SER A 46 14.33 -7.48 -25.75
N PRO A 47 14.30 -8.14 -26.93
CA PRO A 47 14.96 -9.44 -27.12
C PRO A 47 16.43 -9.46 -26.77
N LYS A 48 17.09 -8.31 -26.70
CA LYS A 48 18.51 -8.17 -26.31
C LYS A 48 18.70 -7.96 -24.81
N GLY A 49 17.63 -8.04 -24.00
CA GLY A 49 17.69 -7.89 -22.54
C GLY A 49 17.79 -6.45 -22.06
N GLN A 50 17.67 -5.47 -22.93
CA GLN A 50 17.66 -4.05 -22.54
C GLN A 50 16.29 -3.64 -22.02
N GLU A 51 16.27 -2.75 -21.04
CA GLU A 51 15.02 -2.19 -20.53
C GLU A 51 14.33 -1.36 -21.60
N SER A 52 13.03 -1.59 -21.75
CA SER A 52 12.20 -0.81 -22.68
C SER A 52 11.86 0.54 -22.07
N HIS A 53 11.71 1.57 -22.92
CA HIS A 53 11.15 2.86 -22.51
C HIS A 53 9.70 2.76 -22.05
N ALA A 54 9.04 1.61 -22.26
CA ALA A 54 7.69 1.34 -21.77
C ALA A 54 7.68 0.79 -20.34
N GLN A 55 8.81 0.74 -19.65
CA GLN A 55 8.86 0.35 -18.25
C GLN A 55 8.01 1.29 -17.41
N ILE A 56 7.12 0.71 -16.61
CA ILE A 56 6.24 1.45 -15.72
C ILE A 56 6.57 1.02 -14.28
N GLU A 57 6.85 1.98 -13.43
CA GLU A 57 7.05 1.71 -12.01
C GLU A 57 5.72 1.27 -11.40
N ALA A 58 5.67 0.04 -10.87
CA ALA A 58 4.48 -0.53 -10.26
C ALA A 58 4.31 -0.06 -8.81
N PHE A 59 5.38 -0.08 -8.04
CA PHE A 59 5.43 0.44 -6.68
C PHE A 59 6.88 0.51 -6.18
N GLU A 60 7.05 1.27 -5.15
CA GLU A 60 8.31 1.44 -4.45
C GLU A 60 8.29 0.65 -3.15
N ASP A 61 9.29 -0.20 -2.90
CA ASP A 61 9.42 -1.01 -1.69
C ASP A 61 10.34 -0.34 -0.67
N THR A 62 10.21 0.98 -0.54
CA THR A 62 10.99 1.77 0.40
C THR A 62 10.11 2.87 0.97
N TRP A 63 9.92 2.85 2.27
CA TRP A 63 9.14 3.85 2.97
C TRP A 63 10.01 4.55 4.01
N HIS A 64 9.90 5.86 4.04
CA HIS A 64 10.53 6.70 5.03
C HIS A 64 9.48 7.55 5.72
N TRP A 65 9.71 7.90 6.97
CA TRP A 65 8.81 8.82 7.65
C TRP A 65 8.88 10.18 6.95
N SER A 66 7.76 10.66 6.48
CA SER A 66 7.63 11.86 5.64
C SER A 66 6.32 12.57 5.94
N GLU A 67 6.09 13.69 5.29
CA GLU A 67 4.80 14.38 5.37
C GLU A 67 3.64 13.49 4.91
N GLN A 68 3.87 12.66 3.90
CA GLN A 68 2.87 11.71 3.43
C GLN A 68 2.57 10.65 4.49
N ALA A 69 3.59 10.11 5.15
CA ALA A 69 3.40 9.16 6.25
C ALA A 69 2.63 9.81 7.42
N GLU A 70 2.94 11.05 7.76
CA GLU A 70 2.23 11.80 8.79
C GLU A 70 0.75 11.98 8.44
N LYS A 71 0.47 12.31 7.19
CA LYS A 71 -0.91 12.45 6.69
C LYS A 71 -1.67 11.14 6.76
N GLU A 72 -1.07 10.05 6.30
CA GLU A 72 -1.66 8.71 6.35
C GLU A 72 -1.90 8.25 7.78
N PHE A 73 -0.96 8.51 8.68
CA PHE A 73 -1.12 8.22 10.11
C PHE A 73 -2.29 9.01 10.71
N ASN A 74 -2.41 10.28 10.38
CA ASN A 74 -3.51 11.11 10.85
C ASN A 74 -4.87 10.60 10.36
N GLU A 75 -4.96 10.11 9.13
CA GLU A 75 -6.16 9.46 8.62
C GLU A 75 -6.51 8.20 9.41
N LEU A 76 -5.50 7.38 9.74
CA LEU A 76 -5.69 6.14 10.50
C LEU A 76 -6.22 6.37 11.92
N ILE A 77 -5.74 7.38 12.61
CA ILE A 77 -6.17 7.62 13.99
C ILE A 77 -7.56 8.27 14.08
N HIS A 78 -8.07 8.79 12.97
CA HIS A 78 -9.41 9.39 12.90
C HIS A 78 -10.46 8.51 12.23
N GLN A 79 -10.09 7.30 11.79
CA GLN A 79 -11.07 6.36 11.24
C GLN A 79 -11.93 5.75 12.35
N PRO A 80 -13.13 5.18 12.03
CA PRO A 80 -14.11 4.77 13.05
C PRO A 80 -13.68 3.65 13.97
N ASN A 81 -12.74 2.78 13.57
CA ASN A 81 -12.29 1.67 14.41
C ASN A 81 -11.25 2.16 15.42
N THR A 82 -11.67 2.33 16.66
CA THR A 82 -10.83 2.85 17.74
C THR A 82 -9.68 1.92 18.12
N ASP A 83 -9.84 0.61 17.93
CA ASP A 83 -8.77 -0.37 18.21
C ASP A 83 -7.58 -0.17 17.28
N ILE A 84 -7.83 0.09 16.00
CA ILE A 84 -6.78 0.40 15.03
C ILE A 84 -6.10 1.72 15.40
N SER A 85 -6.86 2.74 15.75
CA SER A 85 -6.33 4.03 16.19
C SER A 85 -5.42 3.87 17.41
N GLU A 86 -5.84 3.15 18.42
CA GLU A 86 -5.04 2.90 19.63
C GLU A 86 -3.78 2.10 19.35
N MET A 87 -3.89 1.05 18.54
CA MET A 87 -2.75 0.24 18.14
C MET A 87 -1.70 1.07 17.41
N MET A 88 -2.11 1.86 16.43
CA MET A 88 -1.20 2.66 15.64
C MET A 88 -0.51 3.75 16.46
N GLN A 89 -1.21 4.39 17.38
CA GLN A 89 -0.62 5.36 18.29
C GLN A 89 0.39 4.70 19.24
N SER A 90 0.08 3.51 19.73
CA SER A 90 0.98 2.73 20.58
C SER A 90 2.25 2.31 19.85
N LEU A 91 2.11 1.84 18.62
CA LEU A 91 3.25 1.47 17.76
C LEU A 91 4.15 2.67 17.48
N ARG A 92 3.58 3.82 17.19
CA ARG A 92 4.34 5.05 16.95
C ARG A 92 5.13 5.47 18.20
N ARG A 93 4.54 5.39 19.39
CA ARG A 93 5.24 5.68 20.63
C ARG A 93 6.39 4.72 20.89
N PHE A 94 6.21 3.45 20.55
CA PHE A 94 7.23 2.43 20.75
C PHE A 94 8.35 2.49 19.71
N LEU A 95 8.00 2.57 18.44
CA LEU A 95 8.96 2.53 17.33
C LEU A 95 9.58 3.88 17.00
N GLY A 96 8.84 4.96 17.21
CA GLY A 96 9.24 6.30 16.76
C GLY A 96 8.90 6.51 15.28
N GLU A 97 9.45 7.58 14.72
CA GLU A 97 9.21 7.98 13.33
C GLU A 97 10.32 7.42 12.43
N ASN A 98 10.29 6.12 12.21
CA ASN A 98 11.29 5.40 11.40
C ASN A 98 10.65 4.73 10.18
N ASP A 99 11.49 4.08 9.37
CA ASP A 99 11.06 3.41 8.15
C ASP A 99 10.03 2.32 8.43
N LEU A 100 10.22 1.55 9.49
CA LEU A 100 9.27 0.51 9.86
C LEU A 100 7.90 1.10 10.21
N MET A 101 7.86 2.20 10.95
CA MET A 101 6.60 2.86 11.28
C MET A 101 5.92 3.45 10.05
N ALA A 102 6.69 4.00 9.11
CA ALA A 102 6.16 4.48 7.82
C ALA A 102 5.53 3.33 7.02
N TYR A 103 6.21 2.19 6.96
CA TYR A 103 5.72 0.97 6.32
C TYR A 103 4.42 0.47 6.96
N LEU A 104 4.38 0.35 8.28
CA LEU A 104 3.20 -0.11 9.01
C LEU A 104 2.01 0.83 8.82
N THR A 105 2.26 2.13 8.78
CA THR A 105 1.23 3.13 8.53
C THR A 105 0.64 2.98 7.12
N MET A 106 1.48 2.81 6.13
CA MET A 106 1.05 2.57 4.75
C MET A 106 0.22 1.28 4.65
N MET A 107 0.69 0.20 5.26
CA MET A 107 -0.01 -1.09 5.23
C MET A 107 -1.35 -1.05 5.98
N ALA A 108 -1.41 -0.39 7.11
CA ALA A 108 -2.62 -0.33 7.94
C ALA A 108 -3.78 0.43 7.27
N ASN A 109 -3.48 1.34 6.35
CA ASN A 109 -4.50 2.05 5.58
C ASN A 109 -5.20 1.16 4.54
N ARG A 110 -4.60 0.06 4.18
CA ARG A 110 -5.12 -0.86 3.16
C ARG A 110 -5.79 -2.05 3.80
#